data_70d4f14c20269c897e973dd01b21b600
#
_entry.id   70d4f14c20269c897e973dd01b21b600
#
_cell.length_a   1.000
_cell.length_b   1.000
_cell.length_c   1.000
_cell.angle_alpha   90.00
_cell.angle_beta   90.00
_cell.angle_gamma   90.00
#
_symmetry.space_group_name_H-M   'P 1'
#
loop_
_entity.id
_entity.type
_entity.pdbx_description
1 polymer ?
#
loop_
_entity_poly.entity_id
_entity_poly.type
_entity_poly.pdbx_seq_one_letter_code
_entity_poly.pdbx_strand_id
1 'polypeptide(L)'
;PLFVTLDPERDSPAVLREYVAAFHPAFVALTGTEAQVRRVATSFKVFFEKVPLADGGYTIDHTAYTFLLDRRGRFLILFPPGTPPERMVEMVREHLV
;
A
#
# COMPACT_ATOMS: atom_id res chain seq x y z
N PRO A 1 -10.33 -2.35 -2.70
CA PRO A 1 -8.88 -2.12 -2.66
C PRO A 1 -8.31 -2.19 -1.25
N LEU A 2 -7.06 -2.63 -1.14
CA LEU A 2 -6.36 -2.73 0.13
C LEU A 2 -5.27 -1.66 0.20
N PHE A 3 -5.20 -0.99 1.33
CA PHE A 3 -4.11 -0.08 1.67
C PHE A 3 -3.35 -0.66 2.84
N VAL A 4 -2.04 -0.84 2.69
CA VAL A 4 -1.19 -1.39 3.77
C VAL A 4 -0.23 -0.29 4.21
N THR A 5 -0.26 0.05 5.50
CA THR A 5 0.68 1.04 6.03
C THR A 5 2.10 0.48 6.08
N LEU A 6 3.08 1.36 5.85
CA LEU A 6 4.48 1.06 6.12
C LEU A 6 4.93 1.60 7.48
N ASP A 7 4.06 2.29 8.19
CA ASP A 7 4.39 2.93 9.48
C ASP A 7 3.33 2.63 10.54
N PRO A 8 3.28 1.40 11.06
CA PRO A 8 2.29 1.05 12.09
C PRO A 8 2.48 1.81 13.39
N GLU A 9 3.65 2.40 13.61
CA GLU A 9 3.93 3.18 14.81
C GLU A 9 3.14 4.51 14.83
N ARG A 10 3.08 5.21 13.68
CA ARG A 10 2.32 6.47 13.55
C ARG A 10 0.88 6.26 13.11
N ASP A 11 0.61 5.20 12.38
CA ASP A 11 -0.70 4.95 11.77
C ASP A 11 -1.50 3.95 12.61
N SER A 12 -2.19 4.45 13.63
CA SER A 12 -3.12 3.62 14.41
C SER A 12 -4.30 3.17 13.54
N PRO A 13 -5.05 2.12 13.94
CA PRO A 13 -6.26 1.72 13.22
C PRO A 13 -7.27 2.86 13.03
N ALA A 14 -7.41 3.75 14.01
CA ALA A 14 -8.30 4.90 13.91
C ALA A 14 -7.84 5.91 12.86
N VAL A 15 -6.53 6.21 12.83
CA VAL A 15 -5.93 7.11 11.84
C VAL A 15 -6.10 6.54 10.43
N LEU A 16 -5.85 5.24 10.26
CA LEU A 16 -5.99 4.59 8.97
C LEU A 16 -7.43 4.58 8.48
N ARG A 17 -8.38 4.38 9.37
CA ARG A 17 -9.80 4.39 9.04
C ARG A 17 -10.22 5.73 8.46
N GLU A 18 -9.80 6.83 9.09
CA GLU A 18 -10.08 8.17 8.60
C GLU A 18 -9.38 8.44 7.27
N TYR A 19 -8.14 8.00 7.14
CA TYR A 19 -7.35 8.21 5.93
C TYR A 19 -8.00 7.55 4.70
N VAL A 20 -8.35 6.26 4.79
CA VAL A 20 -8.92 5.55 3.64
C VAL A 20 -10.36 5.98 3.35
N ALA A 21 -11.12 6.40 4.35
CA ALA A 21 -12.48 6.89 4.15
C ALA A 21 -12.53 8.14 3.28
N ALA A 22 -11.46 8.93 3.25
CA ALA A 22 -11.35 10.12 2.41
C ALA A 22 -11.25 9.77 0.91
N PHE A 23 -10.90 8.54 0.57
CA PHE A 23 -10.80 8.10 -0.82
C PHE A 23 -12.05 7.42 -1.32
N HIS A 24 -12.49 6.37 -0.64
CA HIS A 24 -13.69 5.63 -1.04
C HIS A 24 -14.08 4.63 0.05
N PRO A 25 -15.40 4.40 0.29
CA PRO A 25 -15.86 3.44 1.31
C PRO A 25 -15.39 1.99 1.10
N ALA A 26 -15.06 1.62 -0.14
CA ALA A 26 -14.60 0.26 -0.46
C ALA A 26 -13.15 0.00 -0.08
N PHE A 27 -12.37 1.02 0.29
CA PHE A 27 -10.98 0.81 0.71
C PHE A 27 -10.92 0.18 2.09
N VAL A 28 -10.04 -0.81 2.23
CA VAL A 28 -9.75 -1.47 3.50
C VAL A 28 -8.30 -1.20 3.86
N ALA A 29 -8.06 -0.64 5.02
CA ALA A 29 -6.71 -0.40 5.51
C ALA A 29 -6.24 -1.57 6.38
N LEU A 30 -5.02 -2.00 6.16
CA LEU A 30 -4.40 -3.08 6.91
C LEU A 30 -3.19 -2.55 7.66
N THR A 31 -3.03 -3.02 8.88
CA THR A 31 -1.87 -2.73 9.72
C THR A 31 -1.46 -3.98 10.48
N GLY A 32 -0.37 -3.89 11.21
CA GLY A 32 0.12 -4.99 12.03
C GLY A 32 1.34 -4.53 12.82
N THR A 33 2.09 -5.47 13.35
CA THR A 33 3.38 -5.17 13.98
C THR A 33 4.38 -4.76 12.91
N GLU A 34 5.45 -4.09 13.32
CA GLU A 34 6.53 -3.72 12.41
C GLU A 34 7.09 -4.94 11.68
N ALA A 35 7.24 -6.06 12.39
CA ALA A 35 7.71 -7.31 11.79
C ALA A 35 6.74 -7.85 10.73
N GLN A 36 5.44 -7.76 10.98
CA GLN A 36 4.42 -8.19 10.02
C GLN A 36 4.42 -7.31 8.77
N VAL A 37 4.52 -6.00 8.94
CA VAL A 37 4.59 -5.04 7.83
C VAL A 37 5.82 -5.30 6.98
N ARG A 38 6.98 -5.52 7.59
CA ARG A 38 8.21 -5.85 6.86
C ARG A 38 8.12 -7.16 6.10
N ARG A 39 7.45 -8.16 6.67
CA ARG A 39 7.23 -9.44 6.01
C ARG A 39 6.40 -9.27 4.74
N VAL A 40 5.31 -8.53 4.82
CA VAL A 40 4.46 -8.23 3.65
C VAL A 40 5.25 -7.46 2.60
N ALA A 41 5.96 -6.42 3.01
CA ALA A 41 6.78 -5.61 2.10
C ALA A 41 7.81 -6.48 1.38
N THR A 42 8.51 -7.35 2.10
CA THR A 42 9.50 -8.26 1.51
C THR A 42 8.85 -9.21 0.51
N SER A 43 7.67 -9.73 0.82
CA SER A 43 6.92 -10.62 -0.08
C SER A 43 6.59 -9.96 -1.42
N PHE A 44 6.33 -8.66 -1.41
CA PHE A 44 6.05 -7.88 -2.62
C PHE A 44 7.28 -7.17 -3.17
N LYS A 45 8.45 -7.41 -2.58
CA LYS A 45 9.71 -6.73 -2.96
C LYS A 45 9.61 -5.21 -2.88
N VAL A 46 8.87 -4.72 -1.90
CA VAL A 46 8.77 -3.31 -1.57
C VAL A 46 9.85 -2.96 -0.57
N PHE A 47 10.69 -2.00 -0.91
CA PHE A 47 11.73 -1.51 -0.03
C PHE A 47 11.29 -0.21 0.62
N PHE A 48 11.50 -0.11 1.93
CA PHE A 48 11.22 1.11 2.66
C PHE A 48 12.19 1.28 3.81
N GLU A 49 12.42 2.53 4.18
CA GLU A 49 13.40 2.87 5.21
C GLU A 49 12.95 4.14 5.94
N LYS A 50 13.14 4.16 7.26
CA LYS A 50 12.94 5.36 8.05
C LYS A 50 14.15 6.28 7.86
N VAL A 51 13.90 7.52 7.45
CA VAL A 51 14.93 8.52 7.26
C VAL A 51 14.78 9.60 8.34
N PRO A 52 15.74 9.72 9.26
CA PRO A 52 15.67 10.73 10.31
C PRO A 52 15.67 12.15 9.72
N LEU A 53 14.89 13.02 10.34
CA LEU A 53 14.83 14.44 9.99
C LEU A 53 15.60 15.28 11.03
N ALA A 54 16.03 16.46 10.62
CA ALA A 54 16.81 17.35 11.48
C ALA A 54 16.04 17.81 12.72
N ASP A 55 14.72 17.82 12.69
CA ASP A 55 13.87 18.23 13.83
C ASP A 55 13.57 17.10 14.83
N GLY A 56 14.16 15.92 14.65
CA GLY A 56 13.94 14.76 15.50
C GLY A 56 12.83 13.82 15.04
N GLY A 57 12.08 14.19 13.98
CA GLY A 57 11.11 13.31 13.35
C GLY A 57 11.76 12.40 12.33
N TYR A 58 10.91 11.72 11.54
CA TYR A 58 11.37 10.89 10.42
C TYR A 58 10.37 10.87 9.30
N THR A 59 10.84 10.56 8.11
CA THR A 59 10.02 10.24 6.96
C THR A 59 10.30 8.81 6.51
N ILE A 60 9.45 8.26 5.64
CA ILE A 60 9.62 6.92 5.10
C ILE A 60 9.90 6.99 3.61
N ASP A 61 11.09 6.55 3.21
CA ASP A 61 11.40 6.32 1.80
C ASP A 61 10.87 4.96 1.41
N HIS A 62 10.15 4.87 0.31
CA HIS A 62 9.57 3.62 -0.16
C HIS A 62 9.36 3.62 -1.67
N THR A 63 9.27 2.42 -2.23
CA THR A 63 8.80 2.26 -3.60
C THR A 63 7.28 2.47 -3.62
N ALA A 64 6.80 3.12 -4.65
CA ALA A 64 5.39 3.51 -4.74
C ALA A 64 4.69 2.74 -5.86
N TYR A 65 4.46 1.45 -5.64
CA TYR A 65 3.77 0.60 -6.60
C TYR A 65 2.39 0.19 -6.11
N THR A 66 1.50 -0.04 -7.06
CA THR A 66 0.21 -0.68 -6.81
C THR A 66 0.24 -2.06 -7.44
N PHE A 67 -0.27 -3.04 -6.72
CA PHE A 67 -0.26 -4.44 -7.17
C PHE A 67 -1.68 -4.93 -7.40
N LEU A 68 -1.89 -5.66 -8.49
CA LEU A 68 -3.13 -6.38 -8.72
C LEU A 68 -2.90 -7.86 -8.42
N LEU A 69 -3.73 -8.41 -7.54
CA LEU A 69 -3.70 -9.81 -7.18
C LEU A 69 -4.96 -10.51 -7.66
N ASP A 70 -4.87 -11.80 -7.93
CA ASP A 70 -6.05 -12.61 -8.23
C ASP A 70 -6.82 -12.95 -6.93
N ARG A 71 -7.93 -13.68 -7.08
CA ARG A 71 -8.77 -14.05 -5.93
C ARG A 71 -8.08 -14.98 -4.94
N ARG A 72 -6.98 -15.59 -5.32
CA ARG A 72 -6.16 -16.44 -4.46
C ARG A 72 -4.97 -15.71 -3.85
N GLY A 73 -4.87 -14.40 -4.11
CA GLY A 73 -3.77 -13.58 -3.63
C GLY A 73 -2.48 -13.70 -4.45
N ARG A 74 -2.55 -14.26 -5.66
CA ARG A 74 -1.37 -14.37 -6.53
C ARG A 74 -1.18 -13.12 -7.35
N PHE A 75 0.06 -12.74 -7.54
CA PHE A 75 0.44 -11.55 -8.30
C PHE A 75 0.05 -11.67 -9.77
N LEU A 76 -0.58 -10.62 -10.30
CA LEU A 76 -0.94 -10.50 -11.71
C LEU A 76 -0.20 -9.36 -12.38
N ILE A 77 -0.32 -8.14 -11.87
CA ILE A 77 0.18 -6.93 -12.50
C ILE A 77 0.79 -6.00 -11.47
N LEU A 78 1.84 -5.31 -11.89
CA LEU A 78 2.44 -4.19 -11.18
C LEU A 78 2.10 -2.90 -11.92
N PHE A 79 1.55 -1.92 -11.19
CA PHE A 79 1.33 -0.59 -11.72
C PHE A 79 2.42 0.34 -11.21
N PRO A 80 3.29 0.87 -12.09
CA PRO A 80 4.29 1.85 -11.66
C PRO A 80 3.65 3.15 -11.16
N PRO A 81 4.39 3.95 -10.37
CA PRO A 81 3.92 5.28 -9.96
C PRO A 81 3.56 6.12 -11.18
N GLY A 82 2.47 6.88 -11.07
CA GLY A 82 2.02 7.72 -12.17
C GLY A 82 1.20 7.04 -13.24
N THR A 83 0.88 5.75 -13.08
CA THR A 83 -0.03 5.06 -14.01
C THR A 83 -1.39 5.76 -13.97
N PRO A 84 -1.94 6.22 -15.12
CA PRO A 84 -3.23 6.89 -15.14
C PRO A 84 -4.35 5.99 -14.65
N PRO A 85 -5.34 6.50 -13.90
CA PRO A 85 -6.47 5.70 -13.42
C PRO A 85 -7.22 4.96 -14.54
N GLU A 86 -7.37 5.58 -15.71
CA GLU A 86 -8.03 4.97 -16.87
C GLU A 86 -7.31 3.71 -17.34
N ARG A 87 -5.98 3.76 -17.32
CA ARG A 87 -5.15 2.62 -17.71
C ARG A 87 -5.25 1.50 -16.68
N MET A 88 -5.29 1.84 -15.40
CA MET A 88 -5.47 0.87 -14.33
C MET A 88 -6.82 0.15 -14.48
N VAL A 89 -7.89 0.89 -14.75
CA VAL A 89 -9.23 0.33 -14.96
C VAL A 89 -9.25 -0.65 -16.14
N GLU A 90 -8.64 -0.26 -17.26
CA GLU A 90 -8.52 -1.13 -18.44
C GLU A 90 -7.85 -2.46 -18.10
N MET A 91 -6.71 -2.39 -17.42
CA MET A 91 -5.92 -3.58 -17.09
C MET A 91 -6.64 -4.48 -16.08
N VAL A 92 -7.33 -3.89 -15.12
CA VAL A 92 -8.15 -4.65 -14.16
C VAL A 92 -9.29 -5.37 -14.90
N ARG A 93 -9.97 -4.69 -15.81
CA ARG A 93 -11.07 -5.28 -16.59
C ARG A 93 -10.63 -6.47 -17.42
N GLU A 94 -9.43 -6.44 -17.98
CA GLU A 94 -8.87 -7.57 -18.73
C GLU A 94 -8.76 -8.85 -17.89
N HIS A 95 -8.68 -8.71 -16.56
CA HIS A 95 -8.51 -9.81 -15.61
C HIS A 95 -9.80 -10.20 -14.89
N LEU A 96 -10.89 -9.46 -15.11
CA LEU A 96 -12.20 -9.72 -14.48
C LEU A 96 -13.05 -10.67 -15.33
N VAL A 97 -12.53 -11.83 -15.65
CA VAL A 97 -13.23 -12.79 -16.53
C VAL A 97 -13.76 -13.95 -15.70
#